data_4ff2a72d36af3ac2568b724872b29874
#
_entry.id   4ff2a72d36af3ac2568b724872b29874
#
_cell.length_a   1.000
_cell.length_b   1.000
_cell.length_c   1.000
_cell.angle_alpha   90.00
_cell.angle_beta   90.00
_cell.angle_gamma   90.00
#
_symmetry.space_group_name_H-M   'P 1'
#
loop_
_entity.id
_entity.type
_entity.pdbx_description
1 polymer ?
#
loop_
_entity_poly.entity_id
_entity_poly.type
_entity_poly.pdbx_seq_one_letter_code
_entity_poly.pdbx_strand_id
1 'polypeptide(L)'
;MPANNATQRFSSRVDNYVLYRPGYPLETLHLLKDECGLTSDSVIADIASGTGIFTRMLLENGNRVFGVEPNAEMRHAGEQFLSRYSAFSSIAGTAELTTLPDHSVDFITAAQAAHWFDRAKARREFIRVLQPGGWTVLLWNERRTDTSPFLREYEKLLLTYGTDYKEVRHERTTDEIADFFAPSLFHSRTLEMRQDLDYPALEGRLLSSSYTPMPDHESYGPMLRELHRIFDAHQAADHVALEYNTLVYYGHLE
;
A
#
# COMPACT_ATOMS: atom_id res chain seq x y z
N MET A 1 17.99 5.08 4.67
CA MET A 1 18.14 3.60 4.80
C MET A 1 18.55 3.05 3.44
N PRO A 2 19.48 2.11 3.31
CA PRO A 2 19.82 1.58 1.99
C PRO A 2 18.65 0.80 1.39
N ALA A 3 18.37 1.00 0.11
CA ALA A 3 17.27 0.43 -0.66
C ALA A 3 17.19 -1.13 -0.62
N ASN A 4 18.27 -1.81 -0.29
CA ASN A 4 18.33 -3.27 -0.20
C ASN A 4 17.49 -3.89 0.93
N ASN A 5 17.04 -3.11 1.92
CA ASN A 5 16.29 -3.68 3.05
C ASN A 5 14.78 -3.78 2.78
N ALA A 6 14.22 -2.95 1.90
CA ALA A 6 12.79 -2.98 1.57
C ALA A 6 12.41 -4.27 0.86
N THR A 7 13.21 -4.68 -0.12
CA THR A 7 12.95 -5.85 -0.97
C THR A 7 12.96 -7.18 -0.19
N GLN A 8 13.78 -7.30 0.85
CA GLN A 8 13.90 -8.53 1.66
C GLN A 8 12.88 -8.65 2.79
N ARG A 9 12.32 -7.53 3.28
CA ARG A 9 11.42 -7.50 4.45
C ARG A 9 10.10 -8.24 4.28
N PHE A 10 9.64 -8.38 3.05
CA PHE A 10 8.30 -8.91 2.75
C PHE A 10 8.30 -10.36 2.26
N SER A 11 9.44 -10.87 1.80
CA SER A 11 9.55 -12.20 1.19
C SER A 11 9.05 -13.35 2.08
N SER A 12 9.33 -13.31 3.38
CA SER A 12 8.91 -14.36 4.33
C SER A 12 7.45 -14.26 4.80
N ARG A 13 6.68 -13.25 4.32
CA ARG A 13 5.34 -12.93 4.81
C ARG A 13 4.30 -12.79 3.70
N VAL A 14 4.65 -13.20 2.48
CA VAL A 14 3.86 -12.98 1.27
C VAL A 14 2.45 -13.56 1.38
N ASP A 15 2.30 -14.78 1.93
CA ASP A 15 0.99 -15.45 2.07
C ASP A 15 0.05 -14.64 2.98
N ASN A 16 0.52 -14.23 4.14
CA ASN A 16 -0.26 -13.38 5.06
C ASN A 16 -0.52 -11.99 4.47
N TYR A 17 0.41 -11.49 3.66
CA TYR A 17 0.28 -10.19 2.99
C TYR A 17 -0.89 -10.22 1.99
N VAL A 18 -0.97 -11.23 1.14
CA VAL A 18 -2.05 -11.38 0.14
C VAL A 18 -3.42 -11.54 0.80
N LEU A 19 -3.49 -12.33 1.89
CA LEU A 19 -4.77 -12.72 2.50
C LEU A 19 -5.33 -11.63 3.43
N TYR A 20 -4.49 -10.92 4.17
CA TYR A 20 -4.95 -10.12 5.32
C TYR A 20 -4.63 -8.63 5.25
N ARG A 21 -3.78 -8.19 4.29
CA ARG A 21 -3.57 -6.73 4.12
C ARG A 21 -4.85 -6.07 3.67
N PRO A 22 -5.13 -4.84 4.19
CA PRO A 22 -6.31 -4.11 3.77
C PRO A 22 -6.23 -3.77 2.28
N GLY A 23 -7.39 -3.82 1.62
CA GLY A 23 -7.58 -3.21 0.31
C GLY A 23 -7.61 -1.69 0.38
N TYR A 24 -8.34 -1.09 -0.55
CA TYR A 24 -8.58 0.35 -0.60
C TYR A 24 -10.08 0.60 -0.71
N PRO A 25 -10.61 1.71 -0.19
CA PRO A 25 -12.03 2.02 -0.30
C PRO A 25 -12.40 2.27 -1.77
N LEU A 26 -13.60 1.84 -2.16
CA LEU A 26 -14.10 2.01 -3.53
C LEU A 26 -14.21 3.49 -3.92
N GLU A 27 -14.38 4.35 -2.94
CA GLU A 27 -14.37 5.81 -3.07
C GLU A 27 -13.07 6.34 -3.70
N THR A 28 -11.97 5.57 -3.61
CA THR A 28 -10.72 5.89 -4.33
C THR A 28 -10.94 5.90 -5.85
N LEU A 29 -11.65 4.90 -6.39
CA LEU A 29 -11.97 4.90 -7.82
C LEU A 29 -12.95 6.03 -8.19
N HIS A 30 -13.95 6.31 -7.36
CA HIS A 30 -14.88 7.41 -7.58
C HIS A 30 -14.12 8.74 -7.63
N LEU A 31 -13.24 8.98 -6.67
CA LEU A 31 -12.38 10.17 -6.64
C LEU A 31 -11.56 10.32 -7.93
N LEU A 32 -10.89 9.24 -8.38
CA LEU A 32 -10.07 9.30 -9.59
C LEU A 32 -10.91 9.52 -10.86
N LYS A 33 -12.14 9.00 -10.90
CA LYS A 33 -13.08 9.26 -12.00
C LYS A 33 -13.53 10.71 -12.01
N ASP A 34 -13.93 11.22 -10.87
CA ASP A 34 -14.56 12.54 -10.76
C ASP A 34 -13.55 13.68 -10.88
N GLU A 35 -12.35 13.52 -10.29
CA GLU A 35 -11.36 14.60 -10.22
C GLU A 35 -10.19 14.44 -11.19
N CYS A 36 -9.88 13.21 -11.65
CA CYS A 36 -8.76 12.95 -12.56
C CYS A 36 -9.20 12.44 -13.94
N GLY A 37 -10.49 12.23 -14.15
CA GLY A 37 -11.02 11.74 -15.43
C GLY A 37 -10.65 10.27 -15.72
N LEU A 38 -10.43 9.43 -14.71
CA LEU A 38 -10.17 8.01 -14.89
C LEU A 38 -11.36 7.33 -15.61
N THR A 39 -11.06 6.64 -16.71
CA THR A 39 -12.02 5.79 -17.42
C THR A 39 -11.51 4.36 -17.51
N SER A 40 -12.33 3.42 -17.94
CA SER A 40 -11.89 2.03 -18.20
C SER A 40 -10.84 1.93 -19.30
N ASP A 41 -10.75 2.90 -20.20
CA ASP A 41 -9.80 2.92 -21.30
C ASP A 41 -8.42 3.49 -20.88
N SER A 42 -8.33 4.14 -19.71
CA SER A 42 -7.08 4.68 -19.19
C SER A 42 -6.09 3.56 -18.92
N VAL A 43 -4.84 3.76 -19.37
CA VAL A 43 -3.71 2.84 -19.15
C VAL A 43 -2.96 3.28 -17.90
N ILE A 44 -2.70 2.34 -16.99
CA ILE A 44 -2.15 2.65 -15.66
C ILE A 44 -0.83 1.88 -15.44
N ALA A 45 0.17 2.55 -14.87
CA ALA A 45 1.32 1.90 -14.25
C ALA A 45 1.17 1.97 -12.73
N ASP A 46 1.03 0.81 -12.07
CA ASP A 46 1.04 0.69 -10.62
C ASP A 46 2.46 0.37 -10.14
N ILE A 47 3.12 1.35 -9.53
CA ILE A 47 4.54 1.31 -9.18
C ILE A 47 4.74 0.77 -7.78
N ALA A 48 5.68 -0.18 -7.62
CA ALA A 48 5.85 -1.02 -6.45
C ALA A 48 4.53 -1.73 -6.09
N SER A 49 3.95 -2.36 -7.12
CA SER A 49 2.61 -2.98 -7.06
C SER A 49 2.51 -4.12 -6.03
N GLY A 50 3.64 -4.63 -5.56
CA GLY A 50 3.71 -5.69 -4.56
C GLY A 50 2.97 -6.95 -5.01
N THR A 51 2.03 -7.42 -4.18
CA THR A 51 1.17 -8.55 -4.49
C THR A 51 -0.07 -8.18 -5.32
N GLY A 52 -0.21 -6.91 -5.74
CA GLY A 52 -1.27 -6.48 -6.64
C GLY A 52 -2.61 -6.11 -5.98
N ILE A 53 -2.65 -5.80 -4.68
CA ILE A 53 -3.89 -5.46 -3.97
C ILE A 53 -4.56 -4.23 -4.61
N PHE A 54 -3.80 -3.15 -4.85
CA PHE A 54 -4.35 -1.96 -5.50
C PHE A 54 -4.54 -2.18 -7.00
N THR A 55 -3.59 -2.85 -7.65
CA THR A 55 -3.68 -3.27 -9.05
C THR A 55 -5.00 -3.98 -9.36
N ARG A 56 -5.45 -4.90 -8.47
CA ARG A 56 -6.73 -5.62 -8.64
C ARG A 56 -7.91 -4.66 -8.74
N MET A 57 -7.97 -3.64 -7.88
CA MET A 57 -9.06 -2.64 -7.91
C MET A 57 -9.13 -1.92 -9.26
N LEU A 58 -7.97 -1.57 -9.84
CA LEU A 58 -7.88 -0.92 -11.15
C LEU A 58 -8.30 -1.87 -12.28
N LEU A 59 -7.88 -3.13 -12.22
CA LEU A 59 -8.29 -4.18 -13.17
C LEU A 59 -9.79 -4.47 -13.10
N GLU A 60 -10.38 -4.50 -11.89
CA GLU A 60 -11.82 -4.66 -11.69
C GLU A 60 -12.63 -3.45 -12.21
N ASN A 61 -12.01 -2.26 -12.28
CA ASN A 61 -12.58 -1.10 -12.98
C ASN A 61 -12.53 -1.21 -14.51
N GLY A 62 -11.83 -2.22 -15.07
CA GLY A 62 -11.68 -2.44 -16.51
C GLY A 62 -10.39 -1.92 -17.12
N ASN A 63 -9.51 -1.33 -16.32
CA ASN A 63 -8.27 -0.74 -16.80
C ASN A 63 -7.25 -1.78 -17.27
N ARG A 64 -6.40 -1.39 -18.22
CA ARG A 64 -5.13 -2.05 -18.49
C ARG A 64 -4.09 -1.57 -17.48
N VAL A 65 -3.44 -2.51 -16.79
CA VAL A 65 -2.48 -2.16 -15.73
C VAL A 65 -1.15 -2.86 -15.91
N PHE A 66 -0.07 -2.07 -15.89
CA PHE A 66 1.30 -2.52 -15.76
C PHE A 66 1.68 -2.49 -14.26
N GLY A 67 1.82 -3.66 -13.63
CA GLY A 67 2.32 -3.76 -12.25
C GLY A 67 3.85 -3.81 -12.26
N VAL A 68 4.48 -2.74 -11.84
CA VAL A 68 5.95 -2.62 -11.78
C VAL A 68 6.42 -2.96 -10.37
N GLU A 69 7.15 -4.08 -10.20
CA GLU A 69 7.59 -4.55 -8.88
C GLU A 69 9.02 -5.13 -8.94
N PRO A 70 9.97 -4.59 -8.18
CA PRO A 70 11.35 -5.07 -8.16
C PRO A 70 11.54 -6.39 -7.40
N ASN A 71 10.74 -6.65 -6.35
CA ASN A 71 10.86 -7.86 -5.55
C ASN A 71 10.25 -9.05 -6.30
N ALA A 72 11.08 -10.04 -6.64
CA ALA A 72 10.67 -11.19 -7.44
C ALA A 72 9.58 -12.05 -6.76
N GLU A 73 9.62 -12.20 -5.43
CA GLU A 73 8.65 -13.00 -4.68
C GLU A 73 7.30 -12.30 -4.59
N MET A 74 7.29 -10.98 -4.31
CA MET A 74 6.08 -10.16 -4.32
C MET A 74 5.47 -10.12 -5.72
N ARG A 75 6.30 -9.94 -6.76
CA ARG A 75 5.87 -9.93 -8.15
C ARG A 75 5.25 -11.26 -8.56
N HIS A 76 5.90 -12.39 -8.21
CA HIS A 76 5.35 -13.73 -8.50
C HIS A 76 4.01 -13.98 -7.80
N ALA A 77 3.88 -13.58 -6.53
CA ALA A 77 2.61 -13.65 -5.82
C ALA A 77 1.52 -12.79 -6.49
N GLY A 78 1.89 -11.59 -6.97
CA GLY A 78 1.00 -10.73 -7.75
C GLY A 78 0.57 -11.36 -9.07
N GLU A 79 1.49 -12.01 -9.80
CA GLU A 79 1.19 -12.74 -11.03
C GLU A 79 0.18 -13.87 -10.79
N GLN A 80 0.33 -14.61 -9.70
CA GLN A 80 -0.61 -15.66 -9.31
C GLN A 80 -1.97 -15.08 -8.92
N PHE A 81 -1.97 -14.06 -8.05
CA PHE A 81 -3.17 -13.41 -7.54
C PHE A 81 -4.01 -12.76 -8.65
N LEU A 82 -3.33 -12.18 -9.65
CA LEU A 82 -3.96 -11.46 -10.76
C LEU A 82 -4.08 -12.29 -12.05
N SER A 83 -3.77 -13.59 -12.02
CA SER A 83 -3.69 -14.47 -13.19
C SER A 83 -4.97 -14.52 -14.03
N ARG A 84 -6.13 -14.25 -13.45
CA ARG A 84 -7.43 -14.21 -14.15
C ARG A 84 -7.66 -12.95 -15.00
N TYR A 85 -6.84 -11.90 -14.81
CA TYR A 85 -7.02 -10.63 -15.49
C TYR A 85 -6.09 -10.52 -16.70
N SER A 86 -6.63 -10.68 -17.91
CA SER A 86 -5.86 -10.57 -19.16
C SER A 86 -5.32 -9.16 -19.43
N ALA A 87 -5.89 -8.13 -18.79
CA ALA A 87 -5.44 -6.74 -18.88
C ALA A 87 -4.26 -6.41 -17.96
N PHE A 88 -3.78 -7.37 -17.16
CA PHE A 88 -2.61 -7.23 -16.31
C PHE A 88 -1.32 -7.57 -17.05
N SER A 89 -0.28 -6.78 -16.83
CA SER A 89 1.08 -7.05 -17.30
C SER A 89 2.07 -6.85 -16.14
N SER A 90 2.80 -7.90 -15.80
CA SER A 90 3.82 -7.88 -14.74
C SER A 90 5.15 -7.40 -15.31
N ILE A 91 5.78 -6.44 -14.65
CA ILE A 91 7.03 -5.79 -15.06
C ILE A 91 8.05 -5.86 -13.92
N ALA A 92 9.23 -6.41 -14.21
CA ALA A 92 10.37 -6.35 -13.29
C ALA A 92 11.06 -4.99 -13.45
N GLY A 93 10.76 -4.05 -12.53
CA GLY A 93 11.29 -2.68 -12.58
C GLY A 93 11.20 -2.00 -11.23
N THR A 94 11.78 -0.81 -11.13
CA THR A 94 11.71 0.05 -9.93
C THR A 94 11.00 1.36 -10.27
N ALA A 95 10.72 2.18 -9.26
CA ALA A 95 10.16 3.52 -9.46
C ALA A 95 11.09 4.43 -10.28
N GLU A 96 12.41 4.19 -10.18
CA GLU A 96 13.46 4.97 -10.84
C GLU A 96 13.78 4.47 -12.24
N LEU A 97 13.37 3.22 -12.57
CA LEU A 97 13.58 2.55 -13.86
C LEU A 97 12.47 1.53 -14.09
N THR A 98 11.35 1.96 -14.64
CA THR A 98 10.17 1.14 -14.86
C THR A 98 10.30 0.19 -16.05
N THR A 99 11.19 0.47 -16.98
CA THR A 99 11.35 -0.19 -18.30
C THR A 99 10.16 0.00 -19.25
N LEU A 100 9.16 0.79 -18.86
CA LEU A 100 8.04 1.14 -19.74
C LEU A 100 8.48 2.15 -20.84
N PRO A 101 7.83 2.16 -22.00
CA PRO A 101 8.09 3.14 -23.04
C PRO A 101 7.76 4.58 -22.60
N ASP A 102 8.35 5.56 -23.28
CA ASP A 102 8.01 6.97 -23.10
C ASP A 102 6.53 7.18 -23.44
N HIS A 103 5.86 8.05 -22.69
CA HIS A 103 4.48 8.46 -22.94
C HIS A 103 3.52 7.28 -23.18
N SER A 104 3.59 6.25 -22.35
CA SER A 104 2.86 4.99 -22.55
C SER A 104 1.68 4.78 -21.61
N VAL A 105 1.54 5.60 -20.56
CA VAL A 105 0.45 5.47 -19.58
C VAL A 105 -0.21 6.82 -19.28
N ASP A 106 -1.50 6.78 -18.94
CA ASP A 106 -2.29 7.94 -18.55
C ASP A 106 -2.19 8.23 -17.05
N PHE A 107 -1.98 7.17 -16.26
CA PHE A 107 -1.86 7.26 -14.80
C PHE A 107 -0.63 6.49 -14.32
N ILE A 108 0.04 7.08 -13.35
CA ILE A 108 0.98 6.37 -12.47
C ILE A 108 0.38 6.36 -11.07
N THR A 109 0.27 5.16 -10.49
CA THR A 109 -0.17 4.98 -9.11
C THR A 109 0.96 4.39 -8.28
N ALA A 110 1.06 4.75 -6.99
CA ALA A 110 1.94 4.11 -6.03
C ALA A 110 1.25 4.01 -4.68
N ALA A 111 0.91 2.78 -4.30
CA ALA A 111 0.15 2.50 -3.09
C ALA A 111 1.06 1.96 -1.99
N GLN A 112 1.16 2.63 -0.85
CA GLN A 112 2.01 2.29 0.31
C GLN A 112 3.52 2.27 0.02
N ALA A 113 4.01 2.89 -1.05
CA ALA A 113 5.36 2.63 -1.55
C ALA A 113 6.27 3.86 -1.72
N ALA A 114 5.72 5.04 -1.98
CA ALA A 114 6.54 6.19 -2.41
C ALA A 114 7.60 6.67 -1.40
N HIS A 115 7.51 6.26 -0.14
CA HIS A 115 8.54 6.52 0.87
C HIS A 115 9.84 5.71 0.68
N TRP A 116 9.83 4.71 -0.20
CA TRP A 116 11.00 3.93 -0.57
C TRP A 116 11.77 4.49 -1.77
N PHE A 117 11.17 5.43 -2.50
CA PHE A 117 11.70 5.92 -3.77
C PHE A 117 12.85 6.90 -3.58
N ASP A 118 13.83 6.86 -4.49
CA ASP A 118 14.67 8.02 -4.80
C ASP A 118 13.79 9.03 -5.55
N ARG A 119 13.25 10.00 -4.80
CA ARG A 119 12.22 10.93 -5.29
C ARG A 119 12.61 11.63 -6.60
N ALA A 120 13.86 12.09 -6.67
CA ALA A 120 14.32 12.82 -7.85
C ALA A 120 14.43 11.93 -9.11
N LYS A 121 14.84 10.67 -8.94
CA LYS A 121 14.92 9.72 -10.04
C LYS A 121 13.54 9.20 -10.42
N ALA A 122 12.72 8.82 -9.43
CA ALA A 122 11.37 8.35 -9.66
C ALA A 122 10.53 9.40 -10.38
N ARG A 123 10.60 10.67 -9.95
CA ARG A 123 9.89 11.76 -10.60
C ARG A 123 10.28 11.92 -12.08
N ARG A 124 11.58 11.87 -12.41
CA ARG A 124 12.05 11.93 -13.81
C ARG A 124 11.51 10.76 -14.63
N GLU A 125 11.52 9.57 -14.06
CA GLU A 125 10.99 8.37 -14.71
C GLU A 125 9.47 8.46 -14.92
N PHE A 126 8.73 8.98 -13.94
CA PHE A 126 7.29 9.17 -14.05
C PHE A 126 6.93 10.16 -15.15
N ILE A 127 7.64 11.30 -15.22
CA ILE A 127 7.47 12.28 -16.31
C ILE A 127 7.74 11.64 -17.67
N ARG A 128 8.78 10.81 -17.79
CA ARG A 128 9.12 10.13 -19.04
C ARG A 128 8.01 9.17 -19.51
N VAL A 129 7.42 8.43 -18.57
CA VAL A 129 6.45 7.35 -18.87
C VAL A 129 5.03 7.86 -19.06
N LEU A 130 4.66 8.94 -18.35
CA LEU A 130 3.33 9.55 -18.45
C LEU A 130 3.10 10.18 -19.83
N GLN A 131 1.88 10.01 -20.33
CA GLN A 131 1.37 10.84 -21.43
C GLN A 131 1.35 12.32 -21.01
N PRO A 132 1.48 13.27 -21.94
CA PRO A 132 1.25 14.69 -21.63
C PRO A 132 -0.11 14.88 -20.95
N GLY A 133 -0.11 15.52 -19.78
CA GLY A 133 -1.31 15.69 -18.95
C GLY A 133 -1.74 14.46 -18.18
N GLY A 134 -0.90 13.41 -18.09
CA GLY A 134 -1.15 12.24 -17.26
C GLY A 134 -1.08 12.54 -15.78
N TRP A 135 -1.68 11.68 -14.96
CA TRP A 135 -1.82 11.84 -13.52
C TRP A 135 -0.85 10.97 -12.72
N THR A 136 -0.33 11.52 -11.65
CA THR A 136 0.38 10.77 -10.61
C THR A 136 -0.48 10.72 -9.36
N VAL A 137 -0.66 9.51 -8.80
CA VAL A 137 -1.48 9.25 -7.63
C VAL A 137 -0.68 8.47 -6.60
N LEU A 138 -0.50 9.06 -5.44
CA LEU A 138 0.19 8.43 -4.30
C LEU A 138 -0.83 8.13 -3.20
N LEU A 139 -0.83 6.90 -2.66
CA LEU A 139 -1.85 6.48 -1.69
C LEU A 139 -1.20 5.83 -0.46
N TRP A 140 -1.85 6.04 0.69
CA TRP A 140 -1.52 5.34 1.94
C TRP A 140 -2.76 5.05 2.77
N ASN A 141 -2.81 3.84 3.34
CA ASN A 141 -3.72 3.51 4.42
C ASN A 141 -3.01 3.76 5.75
N GLU A 142 -3.39 4.80 6.44
CA GLU A 142 -2.92 5.10 7.79
C GLU A 142 -3.91 4.53 8.81
N ARG A 143 -3.46 3.57 9.62
CA ARG A 143 -4.30 3.01 10.66
C ARG A 143 -4.56 4.05 11.75
N ARG A 144 -5.84 4.24 12.10
CA ARG A 144 -6.23 5.01 13.29
C ARG A 144 -5.79 4.26 14.54
N THR A 145 -5.35 4.98 15.57
CA THR A 145 -4.71 4.37 16.74
C THR A 145 -5.46 4.59 18.04
N ASP A 146 -6.40 5.53 18.09
CA ASP A 146 -7.03 6.03 19.32
C ASP A 146 -8.55 6.20 19.26
N THR A 147 -9.19 5.96 18.12
CA THR A 147 -10.63 6.16 17.92
C THR A 147 -11.51 5.18 18.70
N SER A 148 -10.96 4.04 19.11
CA SER A 148 -11.67 3.05 19.94
C SER A 148 -10.77 2.47 21.04
N PRO A 149 -11.36 1.86 22.12
CA PRO A 149 -10.58 1.14 23.11
C PRO A 149 -9.72 0.03 22.50
N PHE A 150 -10.27 -0.73 21.54
CA PHE A 150 -9.55 -1.77 20.81
C PHE A 150 -8.32 -1.20 20.11
N LEU A 151 -8.45 -0.11 19.35
CA LEU A 151 -7.35 0.49 18.59
C LEU A 151 -6.24 1.02 19.51
N ARG A 152 -6.59 1.58 20.66
CA ARG A 152 -5.58 2.01 21.65
C ARG A 152 -4.80 0.82 22.23
N GLU A 153 -5.46 -0.28 22.56
CA GLU A 153 -4.75 -1.47 23.06
C GLU A 153 -3.94 -2.15 21.97
N TYR A 154 -4.45 -2.22 20.74
CA TYR A 154 -3.72 -2.74 19.59
C TYR A 154 -2.47 -1.90 19.27
N GLU A 155 -2.57 -0.57 19.37
CA GLU A 155 -1.41 0.32 19.25
C GLU A 155 -0.36 0.06 20.32
N LYS A 156 -0.80 -0.10 21.59
CA LYS A 156 0.07 -0.43 22.71
C LYS A 156 0.79 -1.77 22.51
N LEU A 157 0.08 -2.76 21.96
CA LEU A 157 0.68 -4.05 21.60
C LEU A 157 1.83 -3.87 20.60
N LEU A 158 1.62 -3.09 19.53
CA LEU A 158 2.66 -2.83 18.53
C LEU A 158 3.86 -2.06 19.11
N LEU A 159 3.60 -1.09 19.97
CA LEU A 159 4.66 -0.33 20.65
C LEU A 159 5.47 -1.18 21.62
N THR A 160 4.86 -2.23 22.19
CA THR A 160 5.49 -3.12 23.19
C THR A 160 6.29 -4.22 22.53
N TYR A 161 5.77 -4.84 21.47
CA TYR A 161 6.33 -6.06 20.89
C TYR A 161 6.93 -5.85 19.49
N GLY A 162 6.62 -4.75 18.82
CA GLY A 162 7.16 -4.46 17.49
C GLY A 162 8.68 -4.24 17.53
N THR A 163 9.41 -4.86 16.61
CA THR A 163 10.87 -4.83 16.58
C THR A 163 11.43 -3.45 16.18
N ASP A 164 10.82 -2.83 15.18
CA ASP A 164 11.20 -1.51 14.64
C ASP A 164 9.96 -0.64 14.32
N TYR A 165 8.86 -0.90 15.02
CA TYR A 165 7.58 -0.24 14.75
C TYR A 165 7.66 1.29 14.84
N LYS A 166 8.38 1.83 15.84
CA LYS A 166 8.56 3.28 16.03
C LYS A 166 9.34 3.93 14.90
N GLU A 167 10.30 3.19 14.32
CA GLU A 167 11.16 3.67 13.24
C GLU A 167 10.46 3.58 11.89
N VAL A 168 9.61 2.55 11.71
CA VAL A 168 8.84 2.32 10.47
C VAL A 168 7.57 3.14 10.43
N ARG A 169 7.05 3.58 11.58
CA ARG A 169 5.93 4.52 11.68
C ARG A 169 6.41 5.92 11.29
N HIS A 170 6.69 6.12 10.02
CA HIS A 170 7.01 7.46 9.51
C HIS A 170 5.74 8.31 9.48
N GLU A 171 5.72 9.38 10.27
CA GLU A 171 4.83 10.51 10.01
C GLU A 171 5.29 11.12 8.69
N ARG A 172 4.51 10.88 7.65
CA ARG A 172 4.77 11.48 6.34
C ARG A 172 4.44 12.95 6.44
N THR A 173 5.42 13.78 6.18
CA THR A 173 5.19 15.21 6.16
C THR A 173 4.56 15.60 4.83
N THR A 174 3.59 16.50 4.87
CA THR A 174 3.02 17.11 3.66
C THR A 174 4.11 17.73 2.80
N ASP A 175 5.19 18.18 3.41
CA ASP A 175 6.37 18.75 2.72
C ASP A 175 7.06 17.74 1.80
N GLU A 176 7.16 16.46 2.22
CA GLU A 176 7.76 15.43 1.38
C GLU A 176 6.94 15.12 0.12
N ILE A 177 5.62 15.22 0.22
CA ILE A 177 4.71 15.08 -0.92
C ILE A 177 4.79 16.32 -1.80
N ALA A 178 4.81 17.52 -1.21
CA ALA A 178 4.97 18.77 -1.94
C ALA A 178 6.25 18.78 -2.77
N ASP A 179 7.37 18.35 -2.19
CA ASP A 179 8.66 18.25 -2.88
C ASP A 179 8.61 17.28 -4.06
N PHE A 180 7.86 16.17 -3.94
CA PHE A 180 7.73 15.21 -5.04
C PHE A 180 6.96 15.80 -6.23
N PHE A 181 5.91 16.57 -5.99
CA PHE A 181 5.14 17.22 -7.05
C PHE A 181 5.73 18.52 -7.56
N ALA A 182 6.59 19.20 -6.81
CA ALA A 182 7.15 20.49 -7.19
C ALA A 182 7.79 20.51 -8.60
N PRO A 183 7.60 21.58 -9.40
CA PRO A 183 6.90 22.83 -9.08
C PRO A 183 5.37 22.77 -9.25
N SER A 184 4.81 21.65 -9.71
CA SER A 184 3.38 21.47 -9.92
C SER A 184 2.59 21.45 -8.61
N LEU A 185 1.33 21.81 -8.68
CA LEU A 185 0.41 21.67 -7.55
C LEU A 185 -0.15 20.24 -7.50
N PHE A 186 -0.52 19.83 -6.30
CA PHE A 186 -1.22 18.57 -6.07
C PHE A 186 -2.47 18.79 -5.22
N HIS A 187 -3.37 17.85 -5.29
CA HIS A 187 -4.57 17.76 -4.47
C HIS A 187 -4.43 16.62 -3.46
N SER A 188 -5.18 16.70 -2.36
CA SER A 188 -5.24 15.62 -1.38
C SER A 188 -6.67 15.37 -0.92
N ARG A 189 -6.98 14.10 -0.63
CA ARG A 189 -8.23 13.67 -0.02
C ARG A 189 -7.94 12.60 1.03
N THR A 190 -8.78 12.58 2.05
CA THR A 190 -8.78 11.54 3.07
C THR A 190 -10.10 10.78 2.97
N LEU A 191 -10.00 9.48 2.76
CA LEU A 191 -11.13 8.57 2.69
C LEU A 191 -11.12 7.65 3.90
N GLU A 192 -12.29 7.36 4.46
CA GLU A 192 -12.39 6.43 5.59
C GLU A 192 -12.45 5.00 5.08
N MET A 193 -11.75 4.11 5.76
CA MET A 193 -11.80 2.68 5.48
C MET A 193 -11.85 1.89 6.77
N ARG A 194 -12.58 0.78 6.74
CA ARG A 194 -12.74 -0.15 7.87
C ARG A 194 -12.52 -1.57 7.39
N GLN A 195 -11.82 -2.35 8.20
CA GLN A 195 -11.62 -3.78 8.01
C GLN A 195 -12.14 -4.51 9.26
N ASP A 196 -13.22 -5.26 9.12
CA ASP A 196 -13.74 -6.12 10.18
C ASP A 196 -13.05 -7.48 10.12
N LEU A 197 -12.51 -7.94 11.24
CA LEU A 197 -11.63 -9.09 11.33
C LEU A 197 -12.08 -10.01 12.46
N ASP A 198 -12.24 -11.29 12.16
CA ASP A 198 -12.24 -12.36 13.17
C ASP A 198 -10.81 -12.56 13.72
N TYR A 199 -10.67 -13.43 14.75
CA TYR A 199 -9.35 -13.61 15.36
C TYR A 199 -8.27 -14.13 14.38
N PRO A 200 -8.53 -15.18 13.56
CA PRO A 200 -7.55 -15.64 12.57
C PRO A 200 -7.11 -14.55 11.58
N ALA A 201 -8.05 -13.73 11.11
CA ALA A 201 -7.74 -12.65 10.20
C ALA A 201 -6.96 -11.50 10.89
N LEU A 202 -7.28 -11.18 12.16
CA LEU A 202 -6.54 -10.21 12.96
C LEU A 202 -5.10 -10.66 13.21
N GLU A 203 -4.90 -11.93 13.55
CA GLU A 203 -3.57 -12.52 13.72
C GLU A 203 -2.78 -12.49 12.42
N GLY A 204 -3.36 -12.96 11.32
CA GLY A 204 -2.76 -12.90 10.00
C GLY A 204 -2.43 -11.47 9.56
N ARG A 205 -3.31 -10.52 9.85
CA ARG A 205 -3.08 -9.09 9.59
C ARG A 205 -1.89 -8.55 10.41
N LEU A 206 -1.77 -8.90 11.68
CA LEU A 206 -0.62 -8.55 12.52
C LEU A 206 0.67 -9.15 11.93
N LEU A 207 0.67 -10.46 11.66
CA LEU A 207 1.84 -11.18 11.15
C LEU A 207 2.28 -10.77 9.74
N SER A 208 1.39 -10.16 8.96
CA SER A 208 1.73 -9.57 7.64
C SER A 208 2.61 -8.32 7.74
N SER A 209 2.79 -7.76 8.94
CA SER A 209 3.52 -6.52 9.15
C SER A 209 5.02 -6.78 9.34
N SER A 210 5.87 -5.98 8.68
CA SER A 210 7.32 -6.15 8.67
C SER A 210 7.97 -5.98 10.05
N TYR A 211 7.32 -5.25 10.93
CA TYR A 211 7.77 -4.93 12.29
C TYR A 211 7.33 -5.95 13.35
N THR A 212 6.60 -7.00 13.00
CA THR A 212 6.26 -8.06 13.97
C THR A 212 7.42 -9.03 14.15
N PRO A 213 7.67 -9.52 15.38
CA PRO A 213 8.69 -10.52 15.63
C PRO A 213 8.44 -11.80 14.82
N MET A 214 9.51 -12.48 14.42
CA MET A 214 9.46 -13.79 13.76
C MET A 214 9.19 -14.91 14.80
N PRO A 215 8.71 -16.10 14.39
CA PRO A 215 8.33 -17.18 15.29
C PRO A 215 9.41 -17.65 16.28
N ASP A 216 10.69 -17.47 15.94
CA ASP A 216 11.86 -17.80 16.77
C ASP A 216 12.24 -16.69 17.77
N HIS A 217 11.62 -15.51 17.68
CA HIS A 217 11.88 -14.40 18.58
C HIS A 217 11.13 -14.57 19.90
N GLU A 218 11.79 -14.26 21.03
CA GLU A 218 11.22 -14.40 22.38
C GLU A 218 9.88 -13.67 22.61
N SER A 219 9.67 -12.54 21.95
CA SER A 219 8.45 -11.73 22.04
C SER A 219 7.27 -12.28 21.21
N TYR A 220 7.49 -13.26 20.32
CA TYR A 220 6.44 -13.76 19.41
C TYR A 220 5.25 -14.35 20.16
N GLY A 221 5.49 -15.33 21.04
CA GLY A 221 4.44 -15.98 21.82
C GLY A 221 3.72 -15.03 22.79
N PRO A 222 4.44 -14.18 23.55
CA PRO A 222 3.81 -13.14 24.37
C PRO A 222 2.94 -12.18 23.57
N MET A 223 3.37 -11.74 22.40
CA MET A 223 2.60 -10.86 21.51
C MET A 223 1.26 -11.50 21.08
N LEU A 224 1.29 -12.75 20.66
CA LEU A 224 0.05 -13.45 20.24
C LEU A 224 -0.92 -13.67 21.40
N ARG A 225 -0.42 -14.00 22.58
CA ARG A 225 -1.29 -14.11 23.78
C ARG A 225 -1.96 -12.78 24.13
N GLU A 226 -1.22 -11.69 24.04
CA GLU A 226 -1.76 -10.34 24.29
C GLU A 226 -2.76 -9.93 23.19
N LEU A 227 -2.49 -10.26 21.92
CA LEU A 227 -3.43 -10.04 20.82
C LEU A 227 -4.76 -10.76 21.08
N HIS A 228 -4.70 -12.03 21.53
CA HIS A 228 -5.89 -12.82 21.84
C HIS A 228 -6.70 -12.21 22.98
N ARG A 229 -6.02 -11.80 24.07
CA ARG A 229 -6.64 -11.09 25.19
C ARG A 229 -7.35 -9.80 24.74
N ILE A 230 -6.70 -9.02 23.88
CA ILE A 230 -7.27 -7.77 23.33
C ILE A 230 -8.50 -8.09 22.48
N PHE A 231 -8.42 -9.11 21.64
CA PHE A 231 -9.55 -9.55 20.82
C PHE A 231 -10.74 -9.93 21.68
N ASP A 232 -10.56 -10.82 22.66
CA ASP A 232 -11.63 -11.28 23.57
C ASP A 232 -12.29 -10.13 24.33
N ALA A 233 -11.50 -9.13 24.73
CA ALA A 233 -12.00 -7.98 25.49
C ALA A 233 -12.83 -6.99 24.65
N HIS A 234 -12.64 -6.96 23.34
CA HIS A 234 -13.21 -5.93 22.47
C HIS A 234 -14.03 -6.45 21.29
N GLN A 235 -14.07 -7.76 21.06
CA GLN A 235 -14.85 -8.30 19.95
C GLN A 235 -16.36 -8.07 20.15
N ALA A 236 -17.05 -7.87 19.03
CA ALA A 236 -18.50 -7.85 18.93
C ALA A 236 -18.90 -8.78 17.77
N ALA A 237 -19.75 -9.78 18.06
CA ALA A 237 -20.12 -10.82 17.10
C ALA A 237 -18.88 -11.46 16.42
N ASP A 238 -17.91 -11.86 17.25
CA ASP A 238 -16.64 -12.50 16.83
C ASP A 238 -15.76 -11.65 15.91
N HIS A 239 -15.92 -10.32 15.88
CA HIS A 239 -15.10 -9.42 15.05
C HIS A 239 -14.61 -8.21 15.85
N VAL A 240 -13.47 -7.69 15.42
CA VAL A 240 -12.94 -6.37 15.78
C VAL A 240 -12.70 -5.55 14.52
N ALA A 241 -12.66 -4.22 14.66
CA ALA A 241 -12.48 -3.33 13.53
C ALA A 241 -11.11 -2.63 13.56
N LEU A 242 -10.32 -2.78 12.49
CA LEU A 242 -9.23 -1.86 12.18
C LEU A 242 -9.76 -0.75 11.29
N GLU A 243 -9.58 0.49 11.75
CA GLU A 243 -9.99 1.70 11.04
C GLU A 243 -8.78 2.39 10.44
N TYR A 244 -8.94 2.95 9.24
CA TYR A 244 -7.89 3.61 8.49
C TYR A 244 -8.37 4.94 7.90
N ASN A 245 -7.44 5.84 7.75
CA ASN A 245 -7.54 6.96 6.81
C ASN A 245 -6.75 6.58 5.56
N THR A 246 -7.43 6.44 4.43
CA THR A 246 -6.77 6.32 3.13
C THR A 246 -6.47 7.72 2.63
N LEU A 247 -5.20 8.10 2.67
CA LEU A 247 -4.71 9.37 2.15
C LEU A 247 -4.44 9.21 0.67
N VAL A 248 -5.00 10.09 -0.16
CA VAL A 248 -4.81 10.09 -1.62
C VAL A 248 -4.26 11.45 -2.02
N TYR A 249 -3.07 11.46 -2.63
CA TYR A 249 -2.42 12.64 -3.19
C TYR A 249 -2.34 12.48 -4.69
N TYR A 250 -2.78 13.47 -5.47
CA TYR A 250 -2.83 13.37 -6.92
C TYR A 250 -2.58 14.72 -7.58
N GLY A 251 -1.90 14.66 -8.71
CA GLY A 251 -1.50 15.83 -9.49
C GLY A 251 -0.77 15.46 -10.75
N HIS A 252 -0.44 16.48 -11.54
CA HIS A 252 0.41 16.35 -12.71
C HIS A 252 1.88 16.56 -12.31
N LEU A 253 2.79 16.00 -13.10
CA LEU A 253 4.23 16.27 -12.99
C LEU A 253 4.69 17.03 -14.24
N GLU A 254 5.47 18.10 -14.03
CA GLU A 254 6.07 18.94 -15.07
C GLU A 254 7.60 18.88 -15.01
#